data_d3bfd1af7939933d77beb877fbfdcbaa
#
_entry.id   d3bfd1af7939933d77beb877fbfdcbaa
#
_cell.length_a   1.000
_cell.length_b   1.000
_cell.length_c   1.000
_cell.angle_alpha   90.00
_cell.angle_beta   90.00
_cell.angle_gamma   90.00
#
_symmetry.space_group_name_H-M   'P 1'
#
loop_
_entity.id
_entity.type
_entity.pdbx_description
1 polymer ?
#
loop_
_entity_poly.entity_id
_entity_poly.type
_entity_poly.pdbx_seq_one_letter_code
_entity_poly.pdbx_strand_id
1 'polypeptide(L)'
;MRGLEETRWTGRPGYPIRSMVGMALAKSLHAIPTWTRTVRLVSEHTALAAVVAPDGGVPSVYACYRFTAKLRAYDDVLQACIARVVAAVSTPGAHVAIDASDMPAYANGQRFVSKGGRERERFSDPDATWGHRSAVSTRKGGGFYGYRLHMAVDTETDLPLAWRVESANAHESTMVAPLMDKLHAVGIRPETVAMDKGYDIVRVHAETTERGAVPIIPLRETPAVKRGDHKPPAFEHGEWRFAGADYQRQATKWRCPTGECSPASRWVKADRLHPLIPRETPRFRKLYKQRGAVEREFGRLKHDWALAPLRVRRIDRVRLHADLTILAKLSCALARARAAPLAA
;
A
#
# COMPACT_ATOMS: atom_id res chain seq x y z
N MET A 1 -2.39 22.28 9.27
CA MET A 1 -3.14 23.37 8.61
C MET A 1 -2.48 24.71 8.85
N ARG A 2 -2.16 25.11 10.10
CA ARG A 2 -1.49 26.39 10.40
C ARG A 2 -0.27 26.68 9.53
N GLY A 3 0.67 25.74 9.38
CA GLY A 3 1.85 25.95 8.55
C GLY A 3 1.58 26.24 7.06
N LEU A 4 0.45 25.79 6.51
CA LEU A 4 0.01 26.16 5.16
C LEU A 4 -0.64 27.56 5.10
N GLU A 5 -1.21 28.02 6.22
CA GLU A 5 -1.82 29.35 6.34
C GLU A 5 -0.75 30.43 6.52
N GLU A 6 0.27 30.16 7.32
CA GLU A 6 1.39 31.08 7.60
C GLU A 6 2.22 31.43 6.36
N THR A 7 2.10 30.66 5.27
CA THR A 7 2.76 30.99 3.98
C THR A 7 2.03 32.06 3.16
N ARG A 8 0.94 32.65 3.67
CA ARG A 8 0.12 33.67 3.00
C ARG A 8 0.43 35.04 3.57
N TRP A 9 1.48 35.67 3.12
CA TRP A 9 1.94 36.93 3.68
C TRP A 9 1.80 38.15 2.76
N THR A 10 1.45 37.95 1.48
CA THR A 10 1.28 39.05 0.52
C THR A 10 0.12 38.82 -0.46
N GLY A 11 -0.52 39.88 -0.92
CA GLY A 11 -1.52 39.88 -1.97
C GLY A 11 -2.97 39.70 -1.48
N ARG A 12 -3.91 39.60 -2.46
CA ARG A 12 -5.33 39.39 -2.19
C ARG A 12 -5.54 38.09 -1.39
N PRO A 13 -6.37 38.07 -0.34
CA PRO A 13 -6.70 36.88 0.40
C PRO A 13 -7.19 35.78 -0.54
N GLY A 14 -6.53 34.65 -0.52
CA GLY A 14 -6.98 33.47 -1.28
C GLY A 14 -8.08 32.74 -0.51
N TYR A 15 -8.63 31.70 -1.12
CA TYR A 15 -9.58 30.82 -0.45
C TYR A 15 -8.97 30.20 0.83
N PRO A 16 -9.76 29.99 1.89
CA PRO A 16 -9.30 29.34 3.10
C PRO A 16 -8.69 27.96 2.83
N ILE A 17 -7.63 27.61 3.55
CA ILE A 17 -6.98 26.29 3.37
C ILE A 17 -7.98 25.17 3.65
N ARG A 18 -8.87 25.34 4.64
CA ARG A 18 -9.96 24.39 4.92
C ARG A 18 -10.79 24.09 3.67
N SER A 19 -11.22 25.14 2.95
CA SER A 19 -11.99 24.97 1.72
C SER A 19 -11.21 24.26 0.62
N MET A 20 -9.92 24.57 0.48
CA MET A 20 -9.07 23.90 -0.51
C MET A 20 -8.87 22.42 -0.20
N VAL A 21 -8.67 22.05 1.06
CA VAL A 21 -8.60 20.65 1.51
C VAL A 21 -9.96 19.99 1.31
N GLY A 22 -11.07 20.66 1.69
CA GLY A 22 -12.42 20.15 1.45
C GLY A 22 -12.69 19.83 -0.02
N MET A 23 -12.25 20.72 -0.94
CA MET A 23 -12.32 20.44 -2.39
C MET A 23 -11.53 19.19 -2.79
N ALA A 24 -10.32 18.98 -2.23
CA ALA A 24 -9.50 17.81 -2.53
C ALA A 24 -10.15 16.52 -2.00
N LEU A 25 -10.71 16.55 -0.79
CA LEU A 25 -11.44 15.42 -0.22
C LEU A 25 -12.72 15.13 -1.00
N ALA A 26 -13.51 16.14 -1.35
CA ALA A 26 -14.72 15.99 -2.16
C ALA A 26 -14.41 15.36 -3.52
N LYS A 27 -13.30 15.77 -4.17
CA LYS A 27 -12.85 15.20 -5.42
C LYS A 27 -12.67 13.68 -5.34
N SER A 28 -11.98 13.21 -4.32
CA SER A 28 -11.71 11.78 -4.11
C SER A 28 -12.94 11.03 -3.61
N LEU A 29 -13.70 11.62 -2.68
CA LEU A 29 -14.91 11.05 -2.09
C LEU A 29 -15.99 10.75 -3.14
N HIS A 30 -16.14 11.64 -4.12
CA HIS A 30 -17.10 11.49 -5.22
C HIS A 30 -16.47 10.85 -6.47
N ALA A 31 -15.28 10.26 -6.37
CA ALA A 31 -14.56 9.61 -7.46
C ALA A 31 -14.42 10.47 -8.72
N ILE A 32 -14.22 11.80 -8.56
CA ILE A 32 -14.17 12.73 -9.67
C ILE A 32 -12.75 12.88 -10.19
N PRO A 33 -12.49 12.63 -11.48
CA PRO A 33 -11.12 12.62 -12.01
C PRO A 33 -10.53 14.03 -12.24
N THR A 34 -11.35 15.09 -12.37
CA THR A 34 -10.89 16.43 -12.76
C THR A 34 -11.38 17.52 -11.84
N TRP A 35 -10.59 18.57 -11.67
CA TRP A 35 -10.98 19.76 -10.88
C TRP A 35 -12.18 20.49 -11.45
N THR A 36 -12.31 20.58 -12.77
CA THR A 36 -13.45 21.22 -13.43
C THR A 36 -14.77 20.58 -13.00
N ARG A 37 -14.85 19.24 -13.01
CA ARG A 37 -16.04 18.52 -12.56
C ARG A 37 -16.27 18.66 -11.04
N THR A 38 -15.19 18.70 -10.26
CA THR A 38 -15.30 18.86 -8.81
C THR A 38 -15.86 20.23 -8.45
N VAL A 39 -15.32 21.29 -9.05
CA VAL A 39 -15.83 22.66 -8.83
C VAL A 39 -17.29 22.76 -9.23
N ARG A 40 -17.65 22.20 -10.38
CA ARG A 40 -19.05 22.16 -10.85
C ARG A 40 -19.95 21.44 -9.84
N LEU A 41 -19.60 20.24 -9.41
CA LEU A 41 -20.37 19.49 -8.42
C LEU A 41 -20.60 20.33 -7.14
N VAL A 42 -19.53 20.88 -6.56
CA VAL A 42 -19.62 21.64 -5.32
C VAL A 42 -20.45 22.92 -5.52
N SER A 43 -20.36 23.57 -6.68
CA SER A 43 -21.15 24.77 -6.97
C SER A 43 -22.64 24.49 -7.18
N GLU A 44 -22.97 23.32 -7.74
CA GLU A 44 -24.37 22.92 -8.00
C GLU A 44 -25.07 22.35 -6.74
N HIS A 45 -24.32 21.91 -5.72
CA HIS A 45 -24.87 21.32 -4.49
C HIS A 45 -24.68 22.24 -3.28
N THR A 46 -25.71 23.00 -2.92
CA THR A 46 -25.69 24.00 -1.83
C THR A 46 -25.25 23.41 -0.50
N ALA A 47 -25.74 22.24 -0.12
CA ALA A 47 -25.34 21.56 1.13
C ALA A 47 -23.86 21.18 1.13
N LEU A 48 -23.31 20.70 0.00
CA LEU A 48 -21.88 20.40 -0.13
C LEU A 48 -21.05 21.68 -0.12
N ALA A 49 -21.51 22.73 -0.80
CA ALA A 49 -20.84 24.03 -0.79
C ALA A 49 -20.77 24.62 0.62
N ALA A 50 -21.85 24.54 1.40
CA ALA A 50 -21.87 24.99 2.79
C ALA A 50 -20.85 24.29 3.69
N VAL A 51 -20.58 23.01 3.46
CA VAL A 51 -19.58 22.24 4.22
C VAL A 51 -18.16 22.52 3.73
N VAL A 52 -17.96 22.55 2.41
CA VAL A 52 -16.63 22.66 1.79
C VAL A 52 -16.11 24.08 1.77
N ALA A 53 -16.97 25.06 1.55
CA ALA A 53 -16.62 26.47 1.37
C ALA A 53 -17.53 27.42 2.17
N PRO A 54 -17.62 27.28 3.52
CA PRO A 54 -18.56 28.04 4.33
C PRO A 54 -18.32 29.56 4.30
N ASP A 55 -17.06 29.99 4.17
CA ASP A 55 -16.64 31.37 4.45
C ASP A 55 -16.17 32.17 3.23
N GLY A 56 -16.31 31.69 2.02
CA GLY A 56 -15.65 32.40 0.91
C GLY A 56 -16.00 31.99 -0.50
N GLY A 57 -17.09 31.30 -0.66
CA GLY A 57 -17.52 30.76 -1.97
C GLY A 57 -16.66 29.61 -2.46
N VAL A 58 -17.15 28.95 -3.49
CA VAL A 58 -16.51 27.74 -4.04
C VAL A 58 -15.19 28.12 -4.75
N PRO A 59 -14.06 27.47 -4.38
CA PRO A 59 -12.78 27.74 -5.02
C PRO A 59 -12.81 27.50 -6.53
N SER A 60 -12.17 28.38 -7.29
CA SER A 60 -12.05 28.23 -8.74
C SER A 60 -11.15 27.03 -9.12
N VAL A 61 -11.33 26.51 -10.32
CA VAL A 61 -10.48 25.44 -10.88
C VAL A 61 -9.00 25.80 -10.84
N TYR A 62 -8.67 27.04 -11.16
CA TYR A 62 -7.29 27.53 -11.10
C TYR A 62 -6.72 27.57 -9.69
N ALA A 63 -7.54 27.97 -8.71
CA ALA A 63 -7.15 27.93 -7.30
C ALA A 63 -6.84 26.49 -6.84
N CYS A 64 -7.64 25.51 -7.27
CA CYS A 64 -7.40 24.10 -6.98
C CYS A 64 -6.06 23.61 -7.57
N TYR A 65 -5.72 23.97 -8.80
CA TYR A 65 -4.42 23.62 -9.39
C TYR A 65 -3.25 24.28 -8.64
N ARG A 66 -3.37 25.55 -8.27
CA ARG A 66 -2.32 26.24 -7.47
C ARG A 66 -2.16 25.61 -6.09
N PHE A 67 -3.26 25.22 -5.47
CA PHE A 67 -3.22 24.54 -4.19
C PHE A 67 -2.50 23.19 -4.24
N THR A 68 -2.77 22.37 -5.26
CA THR A 68 -2.07 21.11 -5.44
C THR A 68 -0.57 21.30 -5.73
N ALA A 69 -0.20 22.37 -6.44
CA ALA A 69 1.20 22.73 -6.62
C ALA A 69 1.87 23.14 -5.29
N LYS A 70 1.14 23.91 -4.45
CA LYS A 70 1.61 24.29 -3.12
C LYS A 70 1.75 23.06 -2.20
N LEU A 71 0.78 22.15 -2.16
CA LEU A 71 0.87 20.93 -1.33
C LEU A 71 2.12 20.10 -1.65
N ARG A 72 2.55 20.03 -2.91
CA ARG A 72 3.78 19.34 -3.29
C ARG A 72 5.03 20.00 -2.73
N ALA A 73 5.03 21.31 -2.59
CA ALA A 73 6.14 22.05 -1.97
C ALA A 73 6.17 21.88 -0.44
N TYR A 74 5.08 21.44 0.17
CA TYR A 74 4.93 21.18 1.61
C TYR A 74 4.53 19.73 1.86
N ASP A 75 5.24 18.80 1.21
CA ASP A 75 4.98 17.35 1.33
C ASP A 75 5.15 16.85 2.77
N ASP A 76 6.12 17.37 3.51
CA ASP A 76 6.35 17.07 4.92
C ASP A 76 5.12 17.34 5.79
N VAL A 77 4.44 18.47 5.56
CA VAL A 77 3.19 18.83 6.28
C VAL A 77 2.07 17.85 5.92
N LEU A 78 1.96 17.47 4.65
CA LEU A 78 0.98 16.49 4.19
C LEU A 78 1.25 15.10 4.80
N GLN A 79 2.50 14.64 4.79
CA GLN A 79 2.88 13.34 5.36
C GLN A 79 2.64 13.33 6.89
N ALA A 80 2.93 14.41 7.60
CA ALA A 80 2.62 14.53 9.02
C ALA A 80 1.10 14.48 9.29
N CYS A 81 0.28 15.10 8.44
CA CYS A 81 -1.16 15.01 8.53
C CYS A 81 -1.67 13.60 8.29
N ILE A 82 -1.16 12.91 7.28
CA ILE A 82 -1.47 11.52 6.98
C ILE A 82 -1.12 10.61 8.16
N ALA A 83 0.09 10.73 8.71
CA ALA A 83 0.53 9.96 9.86
C ALA A 83 -0.42 10.09 11.07
N ARG A 84 -0.88 11.32 11.35
CA ARG A 84 -1.86 11.57 12.42
C ARG A 84 -3.22 10.93 12.15
N VAL A 85 -3.69 10.92 10.90
CA VAL A 85 -4.95 10.28 10.53
C VAL A 85 -4.83 8.76 10.65
N VAL A 86 -3.75 8.17 10.14
CA VAL A 86 -3.47 6.73 10.28
C VAL A 86 -3.44 6.32 11.75
N ALA A 87 -2.71 7.06 12.60
CA ALA A 87 -2.66 6.78 14.03
C ALA A 87 -4.03 6.92 14.73
N ALA A 88 -4.91 7.81 14.23
CA ALA A 88 -6.22 8.06 14.81
C ALA A 88 -7.32 7.08 14.37
N VAL A 89 -7.12 6.32 13.32
CA VAL A 89 -8.13 5.37 12.81
C VAL A 89 -8.25 4.12 13.70
N SER A 90 -7.36 3.93 14.67
CA SER A 90 -7.42 2.84 15.67
C SER A 90 -7.62 1.45 15.05
N THR A 91 -6.74 1.08 14.13
CA THR A 91 -6.70 -0.31 13.64
C THR A 91 -5.77 -1.14 14.51
N PRO A 92 -6.06 -2.45 14.70
CA PRO A 92 -5.14 -3.32 15.43
C PRO A 92 -3.74 -3.35 14.83
N GLY A 93 -3.64 -3.34 13.51
CA GLY A 93 -2.35 -3.39 12.79
C GLY A 93 -1.49 -4.61 13.11
N ALA A 94 -2.04 -5.58 13.84
CA ALA A 94 -1.34 -6.80 14.23
C ALA A 94 -1.04 -7.70 13.03
N HIS A 95 -1.95 -7.73 12.07
CA HIS A 95 -1.82 -8.51 10.84
C HIS A 95 -1.93 -7.59 9.62
N VAL A 96 -0.86 -7.51 8.85
CA VAL A 96 -0.75 -6.61 7.70
C VAL A 96 -0.55 -7.42 6.43
N ALA A 97 -1.13 -6.96 5.33
CA ALA A 97 -0.84 -7.46 3.99
C ALA A 97 -0.08 -6.41 3.18
N ILE A 98 0.99 -6.82 2.50
CA ILE A 98 1.77 -5.94 1.60
C ILE A 98 1.68 -6.48 0.19
N ASP A 99 1.40 -5.59 -0.76
CA ASP A 99 1.38 -5.88 -2.19
C ASP A 99 1.59 -4.60 -3.01
N ALA A 100 1.68 -4.75 -4.33
CA ALA A 100 1.81 -3.66 -5.27
C ALA A 100 0.73 -3.72 -6.36
N SER A 101 0.31 -2.56 -6.83
CA SER A 101 -0.68 -2.47 -7.89
C SER A 101 -0.28 -1.47 -8.97
N ASP A 102 -0.47 -1.89 -10.23
CA ASP A 102 -0.13 -1.07 -11.40
C ASP A 102 -1.00 0.18 -11.50
N MET A 103 -0.37 1.29 -11.84
CA MET A 103 -0.98 2.57 -12.14
C MET A 103 -0.51 3.04 -13.53
N PRO A 104 -1.20 2.66 -14.62
CA PRO A 104 -0.82 3.10 -15.97
C PRO A 104 -0.75 4.62 -16.07
N ALA A 105 0.33 5.13 -16.67
CA ALA A 105 0.55 6.57 -16.81
C ALA A 105 -0.48 7.20 -17.75
N TYR A 106 -0.78 8.46 -17.50
CA TYR A 106 -1.53 9.32 -18.43
C TYR A 106 -0.59 9.83 -19.55
N ALA A 107 0.06 8.88 -20.22
CA ALA A 107 1.09 9.15 -21.22
C ALA A 107 1.25 7.96 -22.17
N ASN A 108 1.77 8.24 -23.36
CA ASN A 108 2.19 7.20 -24.30
C ASN A 108 3.64 6.82 -24.03
N GLY A 109 3.88 5.56 -23.67
CA GLY A 109 5.22 5.01 -23.39
C GLY A 109 5.89 4.36 -24.63
N GLN A 110 5.31 4.45 -25.83
CA GLN A 110 5.92 3.87 -27.02
C GLN A 110 7.21 4.59 -27.39
N ARG A 111 8.27 3.82 -27.63
CA ARG A 111 9.59 4.32 -28.00
C ARG A 111 9.58 5.06 -29.34
N PHE A 112 8.81 4.58 -30.30
CA PHE A 112 8.71 5.17 -31.63
C PHE A 112 7.43 5.99 -31.80
N VAL A 113 7.51 7.05 -32.59
CA VAL A 113 6.35 7.92 -32.88
C VAL A 113 5.27 7.16 -33.65
N SER A 114 5.68 6.32 -34.61
CA SER A 114 4.81 5.41 -35.37
C SER A 114 5.56 4.11 -35.64
N LYS A 115 4.86 3.08 -36.11
CA LYS A 115 5.51 1.81 -36.51
C LYS A 115 6.49 2.06 -37.67
N GLY A 116 7.78 1.79 -37.39
CA GLY A 116 8.86 2.09 -38.33
C GLY A 116 9.28 3.57 -38.44
N GLY A 117 8.71 4.44 -37.61
CA GLY A 117 9.04 5.87 -37.58
C GLY A 117 10.25 6.18 -36.69
N ARG A 118 10.57 7.49 -36.58
CA ARG A 118 11.67 7.97 -35.73
C ARG A 118 11.44 7.66 -34.24
N GLU A 119 12.54 7.52 -33.52
CA GLU A 119 12.52 7.37 -32.07
C GLU A 119 12.01 8.67 -31.43
N ARG A 120 11.25 8.52 -30.36
CA ARG A 120 10.69 9.60 -29.57
C ARG A 120 11.77 10.21 -28.68
N GLU A 121 12.07 11.48 -28.88
CA GLU A 121 13.09 12.21 -28.09
C GLU A 121 12.66 12.46 -26.64
N ARG A 122 11.37 12.67 -26.40
CA ARG A 122 10.81 12.96 -25.08
C ARG A 122 9.49 12.26 -24.85
N PHE A 123 9.33 11.70 -23.67
CA PHE A 123 8.05 11.21 -23.18
C PHE A 123 7.26 12.32 -22.50
N SER A 124 5.94 12.32 -22.66
CA SER A 124 5.06 13.28 -21.98
C SER A 124 5.00 13.08 -20.46
N ASP A 125 5.44 11.93 -19.97
CA ASP A 125 5.65 11.62 -18.57
C ASP A 125 7.03 10.96 -18.40
N PRO A 126 8.09 11.74 -18.13
CA PRO A 126 9.46 11.23 -18.11
C PRO A 126 9.78 10.36 -16.88
N ASP A 127 8.97 10.45 -15.82
CA ASP A 127 9.18 9.72 -14.57
C ASP A 127 8.50 8.33 -14.60
N ALA A 128 7.58 8.12 -15.55
CA ALA A 128 6.98 6.82 -15.78
C ALA A 128 7.96 5.88 -16.47
N THR A 129 7.88 4.60 -16.16
CA THR A 129 8.73 3.57 -16.77
C THR A 129 7.91 2.38 -17.22
N TRP A 130 8.52 1.51 -18.02
CA TRP A 130 7.94 0.23 -18.36
C TRP A 130 8.10 -0.75 -17.19
N GLY A 131 6.97 -1.31 -16.76
CA GLY A 131 6.89 -2.40 -15.82
C GLY A 131 6.27 -3.63 -16.47
N HIS A 132 6.47 -4.79 -15.85
CA HIS A 132 5.85 -6.03 -16.27
C HIS A 132 4.79 -6.46 -15.24
N ARG A 133 3.68 -7.01 -15.72
CA ARG A 133 2.61 -7.59 -14.91
C ARG A 133 2.35 -9.04 -15.31
N SER A 134 2.10 -9.88 -14.34
CA SER A 134 1.69 -11.26 -14.58
C SER A 134 0.26 -11.33 -15.14
N ALA A 135 -0.03 -12.39 -15.89
CA ALA A 135 -1.39 -12.70 -16.29
C ALA A 135 -2.23 -13.09 -15.05
N VAL A 136 -3.48 -12.66 -15.05
CA VAL A 136 -4.51 -13.11 -14.09
C VAL A 136 -5.76 -13.53 -14.88
N SER A 137 -6.71 -14.21 -14.23
CA SER A 137 -7.93 -14.72 -14.89
C SER A 137 -8.69 -13.66 -15.71
N THR A 138 -8.67 -12.41 -15.25
CA THR A 138 -9.40 -11.30 -15.86
C THR A 138 -8.56 -10.40 -16.76
N ARG A 139 -7.23 -10.64 -16.86
CA ARG A 139 -6.31 -9.74 -17.58
C ARG A 139 -5.09 -10.49 -18.11
N LYS A 140 -4.77 -10.29 -19.38
CA LYS A 140 -3.50 -10.76 -19.98
C LYS A 140 -2.29 -10.10 -19.28
N GLY A 141 -1.23 -10.87 -19.12
CA GLY A 141 0.07 -10.36 -18.70
C GLY A 141 0.69 -9.44 -19.75
N GLY A 142 1.83 -8.83 -19.43
CA GLY A 142 2.60 -8.02 -20.36
C GLY A 142 3.12 -6.72 -19.78
N GLY A 143 3.75 -5.91 -20.63
CA GLY A 143 4.28 -4.60 -20.26
C GLY A 143 3.18 -3.56 -20.05
N PHE A 144 3.42 -2.64 -19.12
CA PHE A 144 2.66 -1.40 -19.01
C PHE A 144 3.63 -0.25 -18.72
N TYR A 145 3.29 0.94 -19.19
CA TYR A 145 4.05 2.15 -18.92
C TYR A 145 3.37 2.94 -17.83
N GLY A 146 4.09 3.23 -16.72
CA GLY A 146 3.46 3.91 -15.59
C GLY A 146 4.22 3.83 -14.28
N TYR A 147 3.45 3.63 -13.23
CA TYR A 147 3.86 3.62 -11.83
C TYR A 147 3.29 2.41 -11.11
N ARG A 148 3.81 2.14 -9.91
CA ARG A 148 3.23 1.17 -8.97
C ARG A 148 2.92 1.84 -7.65
N LEU A 149 1.75 1.53 -7.10
CA LEU A 149 1.40 1.81 -5.73
C LEU A 149 1.73 0.57 -4.89
N HIS A 150 2.73 0.68 -4.03
CA HIS A 150 3.07 -0.30 -3.01
C HIS A 150 2.33 0.07 -1.73
N MET A 151 1.67 -0.87 -1.08
CA MET A 151 0.81 -0.56 0.06
C MET A 151 0.83 -1.66 1.11
N ALA A 152 0.81 -1.25 2.36
CA ALA A 152 0.56 -2.07 3.53
C ALA A 152 -0.86 -1.79 4.04
N VAL A 153 -1.64 -2.83 4.22
CA VAL A 153 -3.07 -2.77 4.56
C VAL A 153 -3.32 -3.61 5.81
N ASP A 154 -4.09 -3.10 6.76
CA ASP A 154 -4.59 -3.89 7.88
C ASP A 154 -5.57 -4.96 7.37
N THR A 155 -5.36 -6.21 7.80
CA THR A 155 -6.12 -7.33 7.25
C THR A 155 -7.52 -7.49 7.85
N GLU A 156 -7.80 -6.83 8.96
CA GLU A 156 -9.11 -6.87 9.63
C GLU A 156 -10.05 -5.79 9.11
N THR A 157 -9.51 -4.60 8.87
CA THR A 157 -10.31 -3.44 8.47
C THR A 157 -10.23 -3.11 6.98
N ASP A 158 -9.32 -3.74 6.24
CA ASP A 158 -8.95 -3.41 4.86
C ASP A 158 -8.46 -1.94 4.70
N LEU A 159 -7.98 -1.28 5.76
CA LEU A 159 -7.54 0.11 5.69
C LEU A 159 -6.06 0.23 5.34
N PRO A 160 -5.68 1.16 4.44
CA PRO A 160 -4.29 1.44 4.14
C PRO A 160 -3.60 2.09 5.33
N LEU A 161 -2.45 1.53 5.73
CA LEU A 161 -1.65 1.98 6.87
C LEU A 161 -0.34 2.64 6.43
N ALA A 162 0.27 2.17 5.35
CA ALA A 162 1.46 2.76 4.75
C ALA A 162 1.45 2.52 3.23
N TRP A 163 1.98 3.47 2.46
CA TRP A 163 2.07 3.35 1.01
C TRP A 163 3.21 4.17 0.42
N ARG A 164 3.60 3.79 -0.80
CA ARG A 164 4.53 4.53 -1.66
C ARG A 164 4.16 4.35 -3.13
N VAL A 165 4.33 5.40 -3.90
CA VAL A 165 4.25 5.33 -5.36
C VAL A 165 5.67 5.42 -5.92
N GLU A 166 6.02 4.45 -6.74
CA GLU A 166 7.31 4.41 -7.45
C GLU A 166 7.09 4.18 -8.95
N SER A 167 8.10 4.42 -9.76
CA SER A 167 8.06 4.08 -11.19
C SER A 167 7.88 2.56 -11.38
N ALA A 168 7.24 2.17 -12.48
CA ALA A 168 6.81 0.78 -12.68
C ALA A 168 7.93 -0.27 -12.71
N ASN A 169 9.19 0.14 -12.95
CA ASN A 169 10.36 -0.74 -12.90
C ASN A 169 10.92 -0.97 -11.49
N ALA A 170 10.45 -0.22 -10.48
CA ALA A 170 10.88 -0.46 -9.10
C ALA A 170 10.45 -1.87 -8.65
N HIS A 171 11.40 -2.61 -8.09
CA HIS A 171 11.15 -3.99 -7.67
C HIS A 171 10.34 -4.00 -6.36
N GLU A 172 9.24 -4.74 -6.34
CA GLU A 172 8.29 -4.77 -5.23
C GLU A 172 8.94 -5.13 -3.89
N SER A 173 9.89 -6.08 -3.90
CA SER A 173 10.60 -6.51 -2.69
C SER A 173 11.44 -5.42 -2.03
N THR A 174 11.83 -4.36 -2.76
CA THR A 174 12.60 -3.25 -2.18
C THR A 174 11.72 -2.30 -1.37
N MET A 175 10.42 -2.44 -1.48
CA MET A 175 9.46 -1.56 -0.80
C MET A 175 9.00 -2.10 0.56
N VAL A 176 9.33 -3.35 0.91
CA VAL A 176 8.89 -3.97 2.18
C VAL A 176 9.46 -3.20 3.37
N ALA A 177 10.78 -3.02 3.43
CA ALA A 177 11.43 -2.30 4.53
C ALA A 177 10.92 -0.85 4.67
N PRO A 178 10.86 -0.02 3.60
CA PRO A 178 10.31 1.33 3.68
C PRO A 178 8.84 1.40 4.15
N LEU A 179 8.01 0.42 3.77
CA LEU A 179 6.62 0.37 4.24
C LEU A 179 6.55 0.00 5.71
N MET A 180 7.33 -0.98 6.16
CA MET A 180 7.43 -1.36 7.57
C MET A 180 7.95 -0.20 8.43
N ASP A 181 8.95 0.54 7.96
CA ASP A 181 9.47 1.72 8.66
C ASP A 181 8.41 2.82 8.80
N LYS A 182 7.56 3.03 7.78
CA LYS A 182 6.40 3.93 7.88
C LYS A 182 5.38 3.47 8.92
N LEU A 183 5.09 2.17 9.00
CA LEU A 183 4.21 1.62 10.04
C LEU A 183 4.78 1.89 11.43
N HIS A 184 6.06 1.63 11.61
CA HIS A 184 6.75 1.86 12.88
C HIS A 184 6.76 3.35 13.29
N ALA A 185 6.90 4.25 12.33
CA ALA A 185 6.87 5.70 12.59
C ALA A 185 5.53 6.20 13.15
N VAL A 186 4.43 5.50 12.84
CA VAL A 186 3.09 5.82 13.38
C VAL A 186 2.69 4.92 14.56
N GLY A 187 3.63 4.15 15.12
CA GLY A 187 3.41 3.31 16.30
C GLY A 187 2.82 1.93 16.01
N ILE A 188 2.62 1.55 14.77
CA ILE A 188 2.09 0.23 14.38
C ILE A 188 3.23 -0.77 14.32
N ARG A 189 3.06 -1.90 15.00
CA ARG A 189 4.04 -3.01 15.09
C ARG A 189 3.36 -4.31 14.69
N PRO A 190 3.38 -4.69 13.40
CA PRO A 190 2.74 -5.92 12.95
C PRO A 190 3.36 -7.17 13.57
N GLU A 191 2.53 -8.11 14.00
CA GLU A 191 2.97 -9.45 14.38
C GLU A 191 3.25 -10.31 13.15
N THR A 192 2.44 -10.16 12.10
CA THR A 192 2.60 -10.90 10.84
C THR A 192 2.43 -10.00 9.63
N VAL A 193 3.17 -10.30 8.56
CA VAL A 193 3.07 -9.61 7.27
C VAL A 193 2.85 -10.64 6.16
N ALA A 194 1.66 -10.61 5.57
CA ALA A 194 1.30 -11.49 4.46
C ALA A 194 1.68 -10.84 3.11
N MET A 195 2.40 -11.60 2.28
CA MET A 195 2.86 -11.17 0.95
C MET A 195 2.71 -12.31 -0.04
N ASP A 196 2.70 -12.00 -1.34
CA ASP A 196 2.62 -13.04 -2.37
C ASP A 196 3.95 -13.79 -2.55
N LYS A 197 3.95 -14.85 -3.36
CA LYS A 197 5.15 -15.66 -3.65
C LYS A 197 6.27 -14.89 -4.36
N GLY A 198 6.00 -13.74 -4.97
CA GLY A 198 7.01 -12.87 -5.59
C GLY A 198 7.95 -12.26 -4.55
N TYR A 199 7.48 -12.12 -3.32
CA TYR A 199 8.27 -11.64 -2.18
C TYR A 199 9.08 -12.73 -1.48
N ASP A 200 9.00 -14.01 -1.90
CA ASP A 200 9.75 -15.11 -1.26
C ASP A 200 11.25 -15.07 -1.63
N ILE A 201 11.96 -14.11 -1.07
CA ILE A 201 13.41 -13.94 -1.19
C ILE A 201 14.03 -13.72 0.20
N VAL A 202 15.27 -14.19 0.37
CA VAL A 202 15.98 -14.17 1.68
C VAL A 202 15.95 -12.79 2.32
N ARG A 203 16.21 -11.74 1.54
CA ARG A 203 16.23 -10.36 2.04
C ARG A 203 14.89 -9.94 2.64
N VAL A 204 13.76 -10.24 1.99
CA VAL A 204 12.43 -9.86 2.49
C VAL A 204 12.10 -10.56 3.81
N HIS A 205 12.46 -11.84 3.93
CA HIS A 205 12.32 -12.56 5.19
C HIS A 205 13.15 -11.92 6.30
N ALA A 206 14.42 -11.60 6.03
CA ALA A 206 15.32 -10.96 6.99
C ALA A 206 14.79 -9.58 7.41
N GLU A 207 14.52 -8.68 6.45
CA GLU A 207 14.02 -7.31 6.69
C GLU A 207 12.72 -7.29 7.50
N THR A 208 11.81 -8.26 7.25
CA THR A 208 10.54 -8.39 7.99
C THR A 208 10.79 -8.86 9.42
N THR A 209 11.66 -9.87 9.60
CA THR A 209 11.98 -10.42 10.92
C THR A 209 12.77 -9.42 11.80
N GLU A 210 13.71 -8.69 11.21
CA GLU A 210 14.47 -7.62 11.89
C GLU A 210 13.56 -6.52 12.43
N ARG A 211 12.40 -6.31 11.78
CA ARG A 211 11.37 -5.35 12.21
C ARG A 211 10.33 -5.96 13.15
N GLY A 212 10.59 -7.17 13.67
CA GLY A 212 9.78 -7.81 14.68
C GLY A 212 8.52 -8.54 14.17
N ALA A 213 8.33 -8.65 12.85
CA ALA A 213 7.17 -9.32 12.28
C ALA A 213 7.52 -10.71 11.68
N VAL A 214 6.54 -11.60 11.64
CA VAL A 214 6.69 -12.90 10.99
C VAL A 214 6.19 -12.82 9.54
N PRO A 215 7.05 -13.10 8.55
CA PRO A 215 6.63 -13.12 7.14
C PRO A 215 5.74 -14.33 6.85
N ILE A 216 4.58 -14.10 6.22
CA ILE A 216 3.63 -15.10 5.76
C ILE A 216 3.65 -15.11 4.23
N ILE A 217 4.60 -15.84 3.67
CA ILE A 217 4.90 -15.85 2.23
C ILE A 217 4.88 -17.29 1.70
N PRO A 218 4.10 -17.59 0.65
CA PRO A 218 4.14 -18.91 0.01
C PRO A 218 5.50 -19.17 -0.62
N LEU A 219 5.88 -20.42 -0.63
CA LEU A 219 7.15 -20.83 -1.17
C LEU A 219 7.22 -20.64 -2.68
N ARG A 220 8.26 -19.97 -3.15
CA ARG A 220 8.56 -19.84 -4.58
C ARG A 220 9.39 -21.04 -5.03
N GLU A 221 9.04 -21.63 -6.17
CA GLU A 221 9.86 -22.67 -6.78
C GLU A 221 11.27 -22.16 -7.10
N THR A 222 12.25 -22.79 -6.49
CA THR A 222 13.66 -22.54 -6.70
C THR A 222 14.39 -23.89 -6.82
N PRO A 223 15.63 -23.94 -7.33
CA PRO A 223 16.39 -25.20 -7.34
C PRO A 223 16.48 -25.87 -5.97
N ALA A 224 16.67 -25.11 -4.89
CA ALA A 224 16.68 -25.62 -3.51
C ALA A 224 15.35 -26.28 -3.13
N VAL A 225 14.22 -25.61 -3.46
CA VAL A 225 12.88 -26.15 -3.20
C VAL A 225 12.64 -27.44 -4.00
N LYS A 226 13.07 -27.50 -5.26
CA LYS A 226 12.96 -28.70 -6.10
C LYS A 226 13.78 -29.87 -5.57
N ARG A 227 14.91 -29.61 -4.91
CA ARG A 227 15.69 -30.65 -4.20
C ARG A 227 15.04 -31.12 -2.89
N GLY A 228 14.06 -30.42 -2.40
CA GLY A 228 13.38 -30.74 -1.14
C GLY A 228 13.99 -30.08 0.10
N ASP A 229 14.90 -29.11 -0.05
CA ASP A 229 15.60 -28.43 1.06
C ASP A 229 14.62 -27.69 2.02
N HIS A 230 13.37 -27.48 1.60
CA HIS A 230 12.29 -26.88 2.41
C HIS A 230 11.55 -27.88 3.31
N LYS A 231 11.78 -29.18 3.09
CA LYS A 231 11.14 -30.21 3.89
C LYS A 231 11.78 -30.27 5.28
N PRO A 232 10.99 -30.55 6.31
CA PRO A 232 11.58 -30.83 7.62
C PRO A 232 12.56 -32.00 7.51
N PRO A 233 13.59 -32.06 8.39
CA PRO A 233 14.55 -33.15 8.35
C PRO A 233 13.86 -34.50 8.35
N ALA A 234 14.23 -35.38 7.42
CA ALA A 234 13.72 -36.75 7.38
C ALA A 234 14.33 -37.55 8.56
N PHE A 235 13.53 -38.39 9.17
CA PHE A 235 13.94 -39.29 10.23
C PHE A 235 13.64 -40.75 9.83
N GLU A 236 14.24 -41.67 10.54
CA GLU A 236 14.06 -43.11 10.32
C GLU A 236 12.58 -43.54 10.35
N HIS A 237 11.75 -42.81 11.10
CA HIS A 237 10.30 -43.07 11.30
C HIS A 237 9.37 -42.14 10.51
N GLY A 238 9.87 -41.46 9.46
CA GLY A 238 9.06 -40.60 8.59
C GLY A 238 9.22 -39.08 8.79
N GLU A 239 8.27 -38.31 8.29
CA GLU A 239 8.34 -36.84 8.36
C GLU A 239 8.02 -36.34 9.77
N TRP A 240 8.84 -35.40 10.26
CA TRP A 240 8.66 -34.79 11.56
C TRP A 240 7.39 -33.94 11.64
N ARG A 241 6.78 -33.96 12.81
CA ARG A 241 5.61 -33.14 13.11
C ARG A 241 6.02 -31.84 13.76
N PHE A 242 5.47 -30.75 13.29
CA PHE A 242 5.65 -29.44 13.91
C PHE A 242 5.09 -29.46 15.34
N ALA A 243 5.92 -29.06 16.31
CA ALA A 243 5.59 -29.10 17.73
C ALA A 243 5.56 -27.72 18.41
N GLY A 244 5.88 -26.66 17.67
CA GLY A 244 5.84 -25.28 18.17
C GLY A 244 6.96 -24.40 17.62
N ALA A 245 6.93 -23.13 17.95
CA ALA A 245 7.95 -22.16 17.61
C ALA A 245 8.39 -21.36 18.85
N ASP A 246 9.67 -21.04 18.89
CA ASP A 246 10.25 -20.11 19.85
C ASP A 246 10.62 -18.83 19.12
N TYR A 247 9.84 -17.78 19.37
CA TYR A 247 9.99 -16.48 18.71
C TYR A 247 11.23 -15.71 19.20
N GLN A 248 11.70 -15.96 20.41
CA GLN A 248 12.93 -15.34 20.92
C GLN A 248 14.16 -15.97 20.29
N ARG A 249 14.17 -17.30 20.19
CA ARG A 249 15.26 -18.06 19.54
C ARG A 249 15.20 -18.04 18.02
N GLN A 250 14.10 -17.53 17.44
CA GLN A 250 13.85 -17.62 16.01
C GLN A 250 14.02 -19.06 15.49
N ALA A 251 13.33 -20.01 16.14
CA ALA A 251 13.45 -21.43 15.81
C ALA A 251 12.12 -22.18 15.93
N THR A 252 11.97 -23.24 15.17
CA THR A 252 10.82 -24.15 15.19
C THR A 252 11.22 -25.48 15.80
N LYS A 253 10.35 -26.06 16.63
CA LYS A 253 10.53 -27.39 17.22
C LYS A 253 9.78 -28.43 16.41
N TRP A 254 10.49 -29.49 16.09
CA TRP A 254 9.96 -30.62 15.36
C TRP A 254 10.13 -31.90 16.19
N ARG A 255 9.17 -32.81 16.12
CA ARG A 255 9.18 -34.09 16.85
C ARG A 255 9.04 -35.27 15.91
N CYS A 256 9.70 -36.35 16.26
CA CYS A 256 9.51 -37.66 15.63
C CYS A 256 8.03 -38.09 15.80
N PRO A 257 7.37 -38.61 14.74
CA PRO A 257 5.96 -39.03 14.80
C PRO A 257 5.73 -40.16 15.83
N THR A 258 6.66 -41.09 16.00
CA THR A 258 6.58 -42.22 16.93
C THR A 258 7.21 -41.93 18.28
N GLY A 259 8.09 -40.93 18.38
CA GLY A 259 8.85 -40.62 19.58
C GLY A 259 10.09 -41.49 19.81
N GLU A 260 10.37 -42.46 18.92
CA GLU A 260 11.42 -43.47 19.08
C GLU A 260 12.81 -42.97 18.63
N CYS A 261 12.87 -41.86 17.91
CA CYS A 261 14.16 -41.31 17.47
C CYS A 261 14.96 -40.72 18.64
N SER A 262 16.27 -40.82 18.59
CA SER A 262 17.19 -40.17 19.53
C SER A 262 18.03 -39.10 18.80
N PRO A 263 17.82 -37.79 19.07
CA PRO A 263 16.80 -37.23 19.94
C PRO A 263 15.38 -37.25 19.35
N ALA A 264 14.36 -37.42 20.17
CA ALA A 264 12.96 -37.45 19.75
C ALA A 264 12.43 -36.08 19.27
N SER A 265 13.19 -35.01 19.45
CA SER A 265 12.86 -33.67 18.96
C SER A 265 14.09 -32.88 18.56
N ARG A 266 13.93 -31.98 17.58
CA ARG A 266 14.99 -31.05 17.15
C ARG A 266 14.47 -29.63 16.98
N TRP A 267 15.35 -28.66 17.17
CA TRP A 267 15.13 -27.27 16.85
C TRP A 267 15.74 -26.94 15.49
N VAL A 268 14.98 -26.29 14.63
CA VAL A 268 15.42 -25.82 13.32
C VAL A 268 15.37 -24.29 13.36
N LYS A 269 16.48 -23.62 13.07
CA LYS A 269 16.55 -22.16 12.98
C LYS A 269 15.61 -21.68 11.87
N ALA A 270 14.84 -20.65 12.20
CA ALA A 270 13.92 -20.08 11.21
C ALA A 270 14.68 -19.32 10.11
N ASP A 271 14.30 -19.59 8.90
CA ASP A 271 14.78 -18.94 7.70
C ASP A 271 13.65 -18.87 6.63
N ARG A 272 14.01 -18.49 5.40
CA ARG A 272 13.08 -18.48 4.27
C ARG A 272 12.46 -19.86 4.00
N LEU A 273 13.23 -20.93 4.11
CA LEU A 273 12.77 -22.30 3.83
C LEU A 273 11.97 -22.89 5.01
N HIS A 274 12.36 -22.55 6.23
CA HIS A 274 11.77 -23.03 7.48
C HIS A 274 11.23 -21.86 8.31
N PRO A 275 10.11 -21.22 7.91
CA PRO A 275 9.58 -20.05 8.61
C PRO A 275 9.04 -20.42 10.00
N LEU A 276 8.97 -19.45 10.93
CA LEU A 276 8.42 -19.62 12.29
C LEU A 276 6.99 -20.16 12.30
N ILE A 277 6.21 -19.85 11.28
CA ILE A 277 4.89 -20.43 11.06
C ILE A 277 5.01 -21.30 9.79
N PRO A 278 5.16 -22.63 9.93
CA PRO A 278 5.35 -23.51 8.78
C PRO A 278 4.17 -23.46 7.81
N ARG A 279 4.47 -23.50 6.52
CA ARG A 279 3.51 -23.25 5.42
C ARG A 279 2.39 -24.29 5.33
N GLU A 280 2.66 -25.51 5.74
CA GLU A 280 1.72 -26.64 5.78
C GLU A 280 0.69 -26.51 6.92
N THR A 281 0.90 -25.62 7.88
CA THR A 281 0.02 -25.48 9.05
C THR A 281 -1.31 -24.78 8.72
N PRO A 282 -2.40 -25.13 9.41
CA PRO A 282 -3.67 -24.40 9.30
C PRO A 282 -3.53 -22.90 9.64
N ARG A 283 -2.64 -22.57 10.60
CA ARG A 283 -2.35 -21.18 11.00
C ARG A 283 -1.78 -20.38 9.83
N PHE A 284 -0.81 -20.92 9.09
CA PHE A 284 -0.26 -20.26 7.92
C PHE A 284 -1.34 -19.99 6.88
N ARG A 285 -2.15 -21.01 6.55
CA ARG A 285 -3.23 -20.88 5.56
C ARG A 285 -4.26 -19.82 5.95
N LYS A 286 -4.63 -19.75 7.24
CA LYS A 286 -5.54 -18.73 7.76
C LYS A 286 -4.96 -17.33 7.60
N LEU A 287 -3.71 -17.10 8.00
CA LEU A 287 -3.02 -15.80 7.91
C LEU A 287 -2.80 -15.40 6.44
N TYR A 288 -2.36 -16.35 5.60
CA TYR A 288 -2.16 -16.05 4.19
C TYR A 288 -3.44 -15.68 3.44
N LYS A 289 -4.57 -16.30 3.78
CA LYS A 289 -5.88 -15.95 3.20
C LYS A 289 -6.23 -14.48 3.44
N GLN A 290 -5.76 -13.88 4.52
CA GLN A 290 -6.00 -12.48 4.86
C GLN A 290 -5.29 -11.51 3.89
N ARG A 291 -4.30 -11.98 3.09
CA ARG A 291 -3.66 -11.17 2.04
C ARG A 291 -4.67 -10.58 1.05
N GLY A 292 -5.83 -11.22 0.87
CA GLY A 292 -6.92 -10.68 0.05
C GLY A 292 -7.38 -9.27 0.45
N ALA A 293 -7.06 -8.79 1.66
CA ALA A 293 -7.37 -7.43 2.11
C ALA A 293 -6.73 -6.37 1.20
N VAL A 294 -5.44 -6.51 0.87
CA VAL A 294 -4.74 -5.53 0.04
C VAL A 294 -5.26 -5.53 -1.41
N GLU A 295 -5.64 -6.69 -1.94
CA GLU A 295 -6.25 -6.78 -3.28
C GLU A 295 -7.62 -6.08 -3.33
N ARG A 296 -8.47 -6.34 -2.32
CA ARG A 296 -9.77 -5.65 -2.19
C ARG A 296 -9.60 -4.14 -2.08
N GLU A 297 -8.60 -3.71 -1.31
CA GLU A 297 -8.35 -2.29 -1.13
C GLU A 297 -7.84 -1.62 -2.41
N PHE A 298 -6.96 -2.25 -3.17
CA PHE A 298 -6.58 -1.74 -4.49
C PHE A 298 -7.78 -1.61 -5.44
N GLY A 299 -8.69 -2.58 -5.42
CA GLY A 299 -9.93 -2.53 -6.19
C GLY A 299 -10.76 -1.31 -5.82
N ARG A 300 -11.03 -1.12 -4.53
CA ARG A 300 -11.81 0.04 -4.02
C ARG A 300 -11.16 1.36 -4.38
N LEU A 301 -9.86 1.53 -4.12
CA LEU A 301 -9.17 2.78 -4.42
C LEU A 301 -9.23 3.13 -5.91
N LYS A 302 -9.08 2.15 -6.80
CA LYS A 302 -9.12 2.35 -8.24
C LYS A 302 -10.51 2.67 -8.77
N HIS A 303 -11.52 1.96 -8.28
CA HIS A 303 -12.88 2.04 -8.84
C HIS A 303 -13.76 3.04 -8.10
N ASP A 304 -13.69 3.07 -6.77
CA ASP A 304 -14.63 3.85 -5.96
C ASP A 304 -14.06 5.22 -5.55
N TRP A 305 -12.73 5.41 -5.60
CA TRP A 305 -12.04 6.59 -5.08
C TRP A 305 -11.25 7.37 -6.15
N ALA A 306 -11.44 7.07 -7.43
CA ALA A 306 -10.76 7.70 -8.56
C ALA A 306 -9.21 7.66 -8.51
N LEU A 307 -8.61 6.65 -7.88
CA LEU A 307 -7.16 6.46 -7.95
C LEU A 307 -6.72 6.16 -9.40
N ALA A 308 -7.55 5.47 -10.16
CA ALA A 308 -7.36 5.18 -11.58
C ALA A 308 -8.62 5.52 -12.39
N PRO A 309 -8.48 5.84 -13.69
CA PRO A 309 -7.23 6.06 -14.42
C PRO A 309 -6.55 7.37 -14.03
N LEU A 310 -5.22 7.40 -14.06
CA LEU A 310 -4.46 8.61 -13.78
C LEU A 310 -4.82 9.73 -14.75
N ARG A 311 -4.88 10.97 -14.25
CA ARG A 311 -5.09 12.20 -15.03
C ARG A 311 -4.00 13.25 -14.77
N VAL A 312 -2.95 12.83 -14.09
CA VAL A 312 -1.77 13.61 -13.76
C VAL A 312 -0.53 12.91 -14.30
N ARG A 313 0.54 13.67 -14.52
CA ARG A 313 1.84 13.19 -14.98
C ARG A 313 2.90 13.62 -13.98
N ARG A 314 4.05 12.96 -14.00
CA ARG A 314 5.18 13.09 -13.10
C ARG A 314 4.92 12.49 -11.73
N ILE A 315 5.94 11.86 -11.20
CA ILE A 315 5.85 11.06 -9.98
C ILE A 315 5.40 11.87 -8.75
N ASP A 316 5.82 13.11 -8.64
CA ASP A 316 5.43 14.02 -7.55
C ASP A 316 3.92 14.28 -7.52
N ARG A 317 3.31 14.43 -8.71
CA ARG A 317 1.85 14.62 -8.83
C ARG A 317 1.07 13.34 -8.67
N VAL A 318 1.64 12.22 -9.08
CA VAL A 318 1.02 10.89 -8.90
C VAL A 318 1.04 10.51 -7.43
N ARG A 319 2.15 10.78 -6.71
CA ARG A 319 2.26 10.61 -5.25
C ARG A 319 1.20 11.44 -4.54
N LEU A 320 1.14 12.74 -4.80
CA LEU A 320 0.11 13.61 -4.21
C LEU A 320 -1.32 13.14 -4.51
N HIS A 321 -1.58 12.66 -5.74
CA HIS A 321 -2.89 12.12 -6.09
C HIS A 321 -3.24 10.88 -5.26
N ALA A 322 -2.32 9.95 -5.08
CA ALA A 322 -2.50 8.79 -4.23
C ALA A 322 -2.70 9.18 -2.76
N ASP A 323 -1.88 10.10 -2.25
CA ASP A 323 -1.95 10.59 -0.87
C ASP A 323 -3.30 11.22 -0.56
N LEU A 324 -3.80 12.10 -1.42
CA LEU A 324 -5.11 12.74 -1.24
C LEU A 324 -6.26 11.73 -1.36
N THR A 325 -6.16 10.76 -2.25
CA THR A 325 -7.17 9.70 -2.41
C THR A 325 -7.25 8.82 -1.17
N ILE A 326 -6.11 8.36 -0.67
CA ILE A 326 -6.05 7.51 0.52
C ILE A 326 -6.41 8.30 1.78
N LEU A 327 -5.96 9.55 1.90
CA LEU A 327 -6.33 10.43 3.00
C LEU A 327 -7.85 10.67 3.07
N ALA A 328 -8.51 10.86 1.93
CA ALA A 328 -9.97 11.00 1.88
C ALA A 328 -10.66 9.74 2.42
N LYS A 329 -10.22 8.56 2.00
CA LYS A 329 -10.75 7.28 2.49
C LYS A 329 -10.54 7.10 3.98
N LEU A 330 -9.34 7.34 4.49
CA LEU A 330 -9.02 7.25 5.92
C LEU A 330 -9.83 8.27 6.74
N SER A 331 -10.03 9.48 6.21
CA SER A 331 -10.86 10.50 6.85
C SER A 331 -12.32 10.05 6.98
N CYS A 332 -12.86 9.36 5.98
CA CYS A 332 -14.19 8.77 6.06
C CYS A 332 -14.27 7.61 7.06
N ALA A 333 -13.26 6.76 7.12
CA ALA A 333 -13.18 5.69 8.11
C ALA A 333 -13.15 6.27 9.53
N LEU A 334 -12.33 7.29 9.76
CA LEU A 334 -12.23 8.01 11.04
C LEU A 334 -13.56 8.69 11.41
N ALA A 335 -14.23 9.34 10.46
CA ALA A 335 -15.52 9.97 10.70
C ALA A 335 -16.59 8.96 11.10
N ARG A 336 -16.63 7.80 10.43
CA ARG A 336 -17.57 6.69 10.77
C ARG A 336 -17.27 6.13 12.15
N ALA A 337 -16.00 5.90 12.50
CA ALA A 337 -15.62 5.39 13.82
C ALA A 337 -16.03 6.36 14.95
N ARG A 338 -15.93 7.68 14.71
CA ARG A 338 -16.34 8.70 15.69
C ARG A 338 -17.85 8.90 15.77
N ALA A 339 -18.58 8.63 14.69
CA ALA A 339 -20.04 8.72 14.65
C ALA A 339 -20.74 7.46 15.15
N ALA A 340 -20.04 6.32 15.25
CA ALA A 340 -20.59 5.10 15.84
C ALA A 340 -20.89 5.38 17.32
N PRO A 341 -22.10 5.06 17.84
CA PRO A 341 -22.38 5.11 19.26
C PRO A 341 -21.33 4.28 19.99
N LEU A 342 -20.78 4.82 21.07
CA LEU A 342 -19.99 4.00 22.00
C LEU A 342 -20.91 2.86 22.40
N ALA A 343 -20.52 1.61 22.05
CA ALA A 343 -21.24 0.45 22.51
C ALA A 343 -21.27 0.50 24.04
N ALA A 344 -22.49 0.59 24.59
CA ALA A 344 -22.74 0.67 26.00
C ALA A 344 -22.36 -0.66 26.69
#